data_23c92408e4a805822f1fcc1c153699ab
#
_entry.id   23c92408e4a805822f1fcc1c153699ab
#
_cell.length_a   1.000
_cell.length_b   1.000
_cell.length_c   1.000
_cell.angle_alpha   90.00
_cell.angle_beta   90.00
_cell.angle_gamma   90.00
#
_symmetry.space_group_name_H-M   'P 1'
#
loop_
_entity.id
_entity.type
_entity.pdbx_description
1 polymer ?
#
loop_
_entity_poly.entity_id
_entity_poly.type
_entity_poly.pdbx_seq_one_letter_code
_entity_poly.pdbx_strand_id
1 'polypeptide(L)'
;LYKKNIRIYDPMKNKFIYESDIENKFGVKAQRVIDVQALAGDSSDNVPGVPGIGIKTAAELISNYGDLETLLKNVENIKQKKRRETLIQNKDKAIISKKLVTLKKDVPVIEKLEDFYLKEIDKKKLFTFLREMEFNRLLSSAISAYGELEFANNLNRGEDPQINPKISSKNYKLIRNEKDIGIILKNAEEKGELCIDTETTSLDPHQAKLVGISLSTTIGNACYIPLGHKNYKNLEEVKILKLLKPILEDKSIKKIGQNIKFDFIMLFHRGINMNSMEDTMLMSYVLDAGKNRHNMDTLSELHLNHKPISFKDIVGSGKKEINFSEVDVNLAKNYAAEDADITYRLYQIFLKNLKKQKLYNIYQIFEKPLIRILSLMEVAGVKIDQKFLMELSKKFQEKINLLEKKIYKISKKEFKIGSTKQLGEIMYNDLKISSLKKTKKGSFATAANVLEDLAFKGHEFPKLVLEWRQLTKLKNTYSDSLPGHLNLNTNRVHTSFLLAATTTGRLASSDPNLQNIPIKSLDGKEIRKAFIAEKGNCLLSADYNQIEMRILSDLADVKELKKAFRNNEDIHSLTASQVFNVSIKRVSDDMRRKAKAINFGIIYGISQYGLAK
;
A
#
# COMPACT_ATOMS: atom_id res chain seq x y z
N LEU A 1 -1.25 -31.92 -30.18
CA LEU A 1 -0.51 -32.28 -28.96
C LEU A 1 -1.17 -33.40 -28.16
N TYR A 2 -2.51 -33.56 -28.15
CA TYR A 2 -3.19 -34.61 -27.41
C TYR A 2 -2.93 -36.00 -28.01
N LYS A 3 -2.35 -36.90 -27.25
CA LYS A 3 -2.11 -38.31 -27.57
C LYS A 3 -2.30 -39.18 -26.35
N LYS A 4 -2.47 -40.50 -26.53
CA LYS A 4 -2.70 -41.48 -25.44
C LYS A 4 -1.74 -41.34 -24.25
N ASN A 5 -0.48 -40.94 -24.47
CA ASN A 5 0.56 -40.81 -23.45
C ASN A 5 0.92 -39.35 -23.14
N ILE A 6 0.17 -38.36 -23.63
CA ILE A 6 0.42 -36.94 -23.39
C ILE A 6 -0.79 -36.34 -22.68
N ARG A 7 -0.58 -35.72 -21.53
CA ARG A 7 -1.60 -34.99 -20.78
C ARG A 7 -1.36 -33.49 -20.95
N ILE A 8 -2.42 -32.73 -21.16
CA ILE A 8 -2.37 -31.27 -21.20
C ILE A 8 -2.90 -30.77 -19.86
N TYR A 9 -2.13 -29.95 -19.17
CA TYR A 9 -2.50 -29.33 -17.90
C TYR A 9 -2.58 -27.80 -18.05
N ASP A 10 -3.71 -27.23 -17.67
CA ASP A 10 -3.93 -25.77 -17.63
C ASP A 10 -3.64 -25.28 -16.20
N PRO A 11 -2.48 -24.66 -15.93
CA PRO A 11 -2.11 -24.24 -14.58
C PRO A 11 -2.96 -23.06 -14.10
N MET A 12 -3.52 -22.25 -14.98
CA MET A 12 -4.37 -21.12 -14.61
C MET A 12 -5.71 -21.57 -14.03
N LYS A 13 -6.23 -22.69 -14.53
CA LYS A 13 -7.49 -23.28 -14.08
C LYS A 13 -7.30 -24.48 -13.17
N ASN A 14 -6.06 -24.89 -12.92
CA ASN A 14 -5.70 -26.08 -12.14
C ASN A 14 -6.44 -27.32 -12.65
N LYS A 15 -6.46 -27.55 -13.98
CA LYS A 15 -7.28 -28.59 -14.61
C LYS A 15 -6.51 -29.31 -15.71
N PHE A 16 -6.66 -30.64 -15.75
CA PHE A 16 -6.27 -31.41 -16.92
C PHE A 16 -7.32 -31.28 -18.04
N ILE A 17 -6.85 -31.15 -19.27
CA ILE A 17 -7.67 -31.06 -20.48
C ILE A 17 -7.71 -32.47 -21.10
N TYR A 18 -8.90 -33.00 -21.24
CA TYR A 18 -9.17 -34.31 -21.86
C TYR A 18 -9.73 -34.15 -23.28
N GLU A 19 -9.82 -35.28 -24.00
CA GLU A 19 -10.34 -35.27 -25.36
C GLU A 19 -11.78 -34.73 -25.43
N SER A 20 -12.61 -35.04 -24.44
CA SER A 20 -13.96 -34.49 -24.31
C SER A 20 -13.98 -32.97 -24.17
N ASP A 21 -12.99 -32.39 -23.50
CA ASP A 21 -12.89 -30.91 -23.37
C ASP A 21 -12.53 -30.29 -24.73
N ILE A 22 -11.72 -30.99 -25.53
CA ILE A 22 -11.34 -30.57 -26.88
C ILE A 22 -12.56 -30.65 -27.82
N GLU A 23 -13.29 -31.76 -27.80
CA GLU A 23 -14.52 -31.93 -28.56
C GLU A 23 -15.58 -30.90 -28.19
N ASN A 24 -15.78 -30.63 -26.91
CA ASN A 24 -16.70 -29.58 -26.42
C ASN A 24 -16.30 -28.18 -26.88
N LYS A 25 -14.99 -27.89 -26.97
CA LYS A 25 -14.49 -26.58 -27.41
C LYS A 25 -14.53 -26.40 -28.92
N PHE A 26 -14.12 -27.40 -29.68
CA PHE A 26 -13.89 -27.29 -31.11
C PHE A 26 -14.95 -28.02 -31.97
N GLY A 27 -15.82 -28.82 -31.35
CA GLY A 27 -16.87 -29.58 -32.06
C GLY A 27 -16.36 -30.73 -32.89
N VAL A 28 -15.09 -31.11 -32.79
CA VAL A 28 -14.44 -32.21 -33.53
C VAL A 28 -13.40 -32.89 -32.65
N LYS A 29 -13.01 -34.12 -33.03
CA LYS A 29 -11.90 -34.84 -32.37
C LYS A 29 -10.58 -34.11 -32.50
N ALA A 30 -9.64 -34.37 -31.59
CA ALA A 30 -8.35 -33.68 -31.51
C ALA A 30 -7.56 -33.66 -32.86
N GLN A 31 -7.66 -34.72 -33.64
CA GLN A 31 -6.97 -34.82 -34.93
C GLN A 31 -7.46 -33.80 -35.99
N ARG A 32 -8.68 -33.29 -35.84
CA ARG A 32 -9.34 -32.34 -36.76
C ARG A 32 -9.31 -30.88 -36.30
N VAL A 33 -8.76 -30.63 -35.15
CA VAL A 33 -8.69 -29.27 -34.58
C VAL A 33 -7.91 -28.31 -35.48
N ILE A 34 -6.83 -28.79 -36.13
CA ILE A 34 -6.03 -28.00 -37.08
C ILE A 34 -6.91 -27.50 -38.25
N ASP A 35 -7.76 -28.36 -38.79
CA ASP A 35 -8.64 -28.03 -39.91
C ASP A 35 -9.73 -27.02 -39.49
N VAL A 36 -10.27 -27.17 -38.26
CA VAL A 36 -11.23 -26.22 -37.70
C VAL A 36 -10.58 -24.86 -37.45
N GLN A 37 -9.38 -24.82 -36.88
CA GLN A 37 -8.66 -23.56 -36.65
C GLN A 37 -8.19 -22.91 -37.97
N ALA A 38 -7.85 -23.69 -38.98
CA ALA A 38 -7.52 -23.17 -40.30
C ALA A 38 -8.68 -22.37 -40.91
N LEU A 39 -9.91 -22.80 -40.67
CA LEU A 39 -11.11 -22.11 -41.14
C LEU A 39 -11.54 -20.97 -40.23
N ALA A 40 -11.56 -21.20 -38.92
CA ALA A 40 -12.03 -20.23 -37.91
C ALA A 40 -11.03 -19.10 -37.62
N GLY A 41 -9.75 -19.36 -37.87
CA GLY A 41 -8.66 -18.48 -37.44
C GLY A 41 -8.39 -18.52 -35.92
N ASP A 42 -7.37 -17.79 -35.51
CA ASP A 42 -7.04 -17.55 -34.09
C ASP A 42 -6.54 -16.12 -33.94
N SER A 43 -7.33 -15.30 -33.26
CA SER A 43 -7.00 -13.89 -33.05
C SER A 43 -5.83 -13.69 -32.06
N SER A 44 -5.57 -14.66 -31.18
CA SER A 44 -4.47 -14.58 -30.21
C SER A 44 -3.12 -14.73 -30.94
N ASP A 45 -3.07 -15.58 -31.95
CA ASP A 45 -1.85 -15.88 -32.71
C ASP A 45 -1.85 -15.23 -34.11
N ASN A 46 -2.76 -14.30 -34.35
CA ASN A 46 -2.93 -13.56 -35.61
C ASN A 46 -3.11 -14.50 -36.85
N VAL A 47 -3.80 -15.62 -36.65
CA VAL A 47 -4.15 -16.53 -37.72
C VAL A 47 -5.43 -16.05 -38.41
N PRO A 48 -5.41 -15.72 -39.75
CA PRO A 48 -6.50 -14.98 -40.37
C PRO A 48 -7.80 -15.77 -40.49
N GLY A 49 -7.75 -17.09 -40.70
CA GLY A 49 -8.94 -17.89 -40.99
C GLY A 49 -9.70 -17.46 -42.24
N VAL A 50 -10.93 -17.90 -42.36
CA VAL A 50 -11.86 -17.52 -43.43
C VAL A 50 -12.89 -16.54 -42.86
N PRO A 51 -13.02 -15.32 -43.41
CA PRO A 51 -13.95 -14.33 -42.89
C PRO A 51 -15.38 -14.84 -42.75
N GLY A 52 -16.00 -14.64 -41.56
CA GLY A 52 -17.35 -15.08 -41.28
C GLY A 52 -17.54 -16.55 -40.96
N ILE A 53 -16.46 -17.35 -40.92
CA ILE A 53 -16.49 -18.75 -40.47
C ILE A 53 -15.91 -18.83 -39.04
N GLY A 54 -16.77 -19.00 -38.04
CA GLY A 54 -16.36 -19.26 -36.68
C GLY A 54 -16.24 -20.76 -36.36
N ILE A 55 -15.78 -21.10 -35.17
CA ILE A 55 -15.50 -22.47 -34.70
C ILE A 55 -16.67 -23.42 -34.96
N LYS A 56 -17.92 -23.05 -34.66
CA LYS A 56 -19.10 -23.90 -34.85
C LYS A 56 -19.33 -24.24 -36.33
N THR A 57 -19.25 -23.24 -37.20
CA THR A 57 -19.41 -23.43 -38.66
C THR A 57 -18.24 -24.22 -39.26
N ALA A 58 -17.02 -23.97 -38.80
CA ALA A 58 -15.84 -24.71 -39.18
C ALA A 58 -15.96 -26.20 -38.80
N ALA A 59 -16.40 -26.47 -37.57
CA ALA A 59 -16.64 -27.84 -37.09
C ALA A 59 -17.68 -28.57 -37.91
N GLU A 60 -18.81 -27.90 -38.23
CA GLU A 60 -19.86 -28.46 -39.12
C GLU A 60 -19.29 -28.85 -40.49
N LEU A 61 -18.53 -27.96 -41.11
CA LEU A 61 -17.92 -28.19 -42.41
C LEU A 61 -16.90 -29.34 -42.37
N ILE A 62 -16.01 -29.36 -41.38
CA ILE A 62 -15.00 -30.41 -41.24
C ILE A 62 -15.65 -31.77 -40.89
N SER A 63 -16.71 -31.79 -40.10
CA SER A 63 -17.46 -33.03 -39.82
C SER A 63 -18.12 -33.59 -41.05
N ASN A 64 -18.62 -32.76 -41.98
CA ASN A 64 -19.28 -33.19 -43.19
C ASN A 64 -18.31 -33.60 -44.30
N TYR A 65 -17.14 -32.95 -44.40
CA TYR A 65 -16.20 -33.16 -45.52
C TYR A 65 -14.90 -33.86 -45.09
N GLY A 66 -14.67 -34.07 -43.81
CA GLY A 66 -13.54 -34.82 -43.25
C GLY A 66 -12.34 -33.93 -42.90
N ASP A 67 -11.76 -33.20 -43.84
CA ASP A 67 -10.62 -32.30 -43.66
C ASP A 67 -10.70 -31.09 -44.61
N LEU A 68 -9.79 -30.12 -44.39
CA LEU A 68 -9.76 -28.88 -45.18
C LEU A 68 -9.53 -29.12 -46.66
N GLU A 69 -8.64 -30.02 -47.04
CA GLU A 69 -8.31 -30.32 -48.42
C GLU A 69 -9.53 -30.90 -49.15
N THR A 70 -10.22 -31.84 -48.53
CA THR A 70 -11.43 -32.46 -49.09
C THR A 70 -12.57 -31.44 -49.18
N LEU A 71 -12.73 -30.60 -48.16
CA LEU A 71 -13.69 -29.49 -48.16
C LEU A 71 -13.44 -28.53 -49.35
N LEU A 72 -12.18 -28.11 -49.56
CA LEU A 72 -11.82 -27.17 -50.62
C LEU A 72 -11.94 -27.78 -52.02
N LYS A 73 -11.77 -29.10 -52.17
CA LYS A 73 -12.03 -29.82 -53.43
C LYS A 73 -13.52 -29.91 -53.74
N ASN A 74 -14.36 -30.01 -52.74
CA ASN A 74 -15.80 -30.19 -52.86
C ASN A 74 -16.60 -28.92 -52.52
N VAL A 75 -15.98 -27.73 -52.57
CA VAL A 75 -16.56 -26.47 -52.17
C VAL A 75 -17.85 -26.13 -52.93
N GLU A 76 -17.95 -26.55 -54.22
CA GLU A 76 -19.13 -26.35 -55.06
C GLU A 76 -20.39 -27.07 -54.53
N ASN A 77 -20.21 -28.16 -53.77
CA ASN A 77 -21.31 -28.96 -53.22
C ASN A 77 -21.91 -28.33 -51.93
N ILE A 78 -21.40 -27.21 -51.48
CA ILE A 78 -21.93 -26.51 -50.30
C ILE A 78 -23.25 -25.84 -50.65
N LYS A 79 -24.33 -26.29 -50.01
CA LYS A 79 -25.71 -25.81 -50.25
C LYS A 79 -25.89 -24.29 -50.03
N GLN A 80 -25.19 -23.70 -49.04
CA GLN A 80 -25.29 -22.31 -48.71
C GLN A 80 -24.42 -21.44 -49.62
N LYS A 81 -25.02 -20.73 -50.56
CA LYS A 81 -24.37 -19.89 -51.58
C LYS A 81 -23.31 -18.96 -51.01
N LYS A 82 -23.65 -18.21 -49.94
CA LYS A 82 -22.73 -17.26 -49.31
C LYS A 82 -21.48 -17.93 -48.72
N ARG A 83 -21.64 -19.10 -48.05
CA ARG A 83 -20.49 -19.85 -47.49
C ARG A 83 -19.60 -20.40 -48.61
N ARG A 84 -20.20 -20.89 -49.68
CA ARG A 84 -19.48 -21.40 -50.85
C ARG A 84 -18.62 -20.30 -51.48
N GLU A 85 -19.21 -19.15 -51.77
CA GLU A 85 -18.50 -18.01 -52.39
C GLU A 85 -17.37 -17.52 -51.47
N THR A 86 -17.61 -17.40 -50.13
CA THR A 86 -16.61 -16.98 -49.16
C THR A 86 -15.42 -17.95 -49.12
N LEU A 87 -15.65 -19.24 -49.14
CA LEU A 87 -14.60 -20.26 -49.14
C LEU A 87 -13.78 -20.25 -50.42
N ILE A 88 -14.43 -20.05 -51.58
CA ILE A 88 -13.75 -19.94 -52.89
C ILE A 88 -12.83 -18.73 -52.90
N GLN A 89 -13.35 -17.55 -52.50
CA GLN A 89 -12.60 -16.29 -52.45
C GLN A 89 -11.44 -16.28 -51.45
N ASN A 90 -11.52 -17.06 -50.37
CA ASN A 90 -10.52 -17.06 -49.30
C ASN A 90 -9.80 -18.41 -49.16
N LYS A 91 -9.75 -19.20 -50.22
CA LYS A 91 -9.06 -20.49 -50.24
C LYS A 91 -7.61 -20.40 -49.79
N ASP A 92 -6.89 -19.43 -50.30
CA ASP A 92 -5.47 -19.22 -49.96
C ASP A 92 -5.29 -18.84 -48.47
N LYS A 93 -6.21 -18.04 -47.91
CA LYS A 93 -6.18 -17.74 -46.49
C LYS A 93 -6.38 -18.98 -45.62
N ALA A 94 -7.28 -19.89 -46.00
CA ALA A 94 -7.49 -21.13 -45.27
C ALA A 94 -6.23 -22.01 -45.31
N ILE A 95 -5.56 -22.10 -46.47
CA ILE A 95 -4.32 -22.87 -46.65
C ILE A 95 -3.18 -22.27 -45.81
N ILE A 96 -3.01 -20.95 -45.87
CA ILE A 96 -2.01 -20.24 -45.03
C ILE A 96 -2.31 -20.45 -43.56
N SER A 97 -3.57 -20.29 -43.15
CA SER A 97 -3.99 -20.53 -41.76
C SER A 97 -3.68 -21.95 -41.31
N LYS A 98 -3.90 -22.96 -42.16
CA LYS A 98 -3.54 -24.35 -41.83
C LYS A 98 -2.04 -24.52 -41.60
N LYS A 99 -1.20 -23.88 -42.42
CA LYS A 99 0.26 -23.88 -42.20
C LYS A 99 0.64 -23.22 -40.86
N LEU A 100 0.01 -22.09 -40.51
CA LEU A 100 0.29 -21.34 -39.30
C LEU A 100 -0.12 -22.10 -38.02
N VAL A 101 -1.28 -22.77 -38.02
CA VAL A 101 -1.76 -23.54 -36.86
C VAL A 101 -1.14 -24.94 -36.76
N THR A 102 -0.42 -25.39 -37.79
CA THR A 102 0.25 -26.69 -37.77
C THR A 102 1.60 -26.56 -37.06
N LEU A 103 1.71 -27.20 -35.90
CA LEU A 103 2.94 -27.17 -35.11
C LEU A 103 4.10 -27.85 -35.83
N LYS A 104 5.27 -27.23 -35.82
CA LYS A 104 6.52 -27.79 -36.27
C LYS A 104 6.89 -28.99 -35.40
N LYS A 105 7.22 -30.15 -36.00
CA LYS A 105 7.51 -31.40 -35.28
C LYS A 105 9.00 -31.70 -35.21
N ASP A 106 9.79 -31.06 -36.03
CA ASP A 106 11.23 -31.24 -36.21
C ASP A 106 12.04 -30.06 -35.63
N VAL A 107 11.55 -29.50 -34.52
CA VAL A 107 12.29 -28.45 -33.79
C VAL A 107 13.57 -29.09 -33.24
N PRO A 108 14.75 -28.53 -33.54
CA PRO A 108 15.99 -29.01 -32.95
C PRO A 108 15.99 -28.75 -31.44
N VAL A 109 15.97 -29.83 -30.68
CA VAL A 109 16.08 -29.79 -29.21
C VAL A 109 17.39 -30.45 -28.84
N ILE A 110 18.25 -29.72 -28.11
CA ILE A 110 19.57 -30.18 -27.70
C ILE A 110 19.44 -31.18 -26.53
N GLU A 111 18.47 -30.93 -25.66
CA GLU A 111 18.22 -31.72 -24.46
C GLU A 111 17.56 -33.05 -24.80
N LYS A 112 18.02 -34.10 -24.12
CA LYS A 112 17.41 -35.44 -24.19
C LYS A 112 16.28 -35.53 -23.17
N LEU A 113 15.35 -36.48 -23.37
CA LEU A 113 14.23 -36.68 -22.41
C LEU A 113 14.73 -36.98 -21.01
N GLU A 114 15.85 -37.64 -20.88
CA GLU A 114 16.52 -37.98 -19.63
C GLU A 114 17.06 -36.75 -18.89
N ASP A 115 17.26 -35.63 -19.57
CA ASP A 115 17.71 -34.38 -18.94
C ASP A 115 16.58 -33.66 -18.17
N PHE A 116 15.32 -34.05 -18.42
CA PHE A 116 14.13 -33.48 -17.77
C PHE A 116 13.71 -34.18 -16.47
N TYR A 117 14.58 -34.95 -15.84
CA TYR A 117 14.35 -35.44 -14.50
C TYR A 117 14.33 -34.32 -13.48
N LEU A 118 13.44 -34.43 -12.48
CA LEU A 118 13.44 -33.54 -11.34
C LEU A 118 14.75 -33.75 -10.56
N LYS A 119 15.65 -32.79 -10.66
CA LYS A 119 16.91 -32.77 -9.91
C LYS A 119 16.71 -32.24 -8.50
N GLU A 120 17.54 -32.66 -7.58
CA GLU A 120 17.56 -32.02 -6.25
C GLU A 120 17.82 -30.52 -6.40
N ILE A 121 17.10 -29.76 -5.56
CA ILE A 121 17.18 -28.29 -5.63
C ILE A 121 18.54 -27.84 -5.08
N ASP A 122 19.30 -27.12 -5.88
CA ASP A 122 20.47 -26.38 -5.42
C ASP A 122 19.98 -25.21 -4.56
N LYS A 123 19.80 -25.49 -3.27
CA LYS A 123 19.31 -24.50 -2.29
C LYS A 123 20.16 -23.23 -2.29
N LYS A 124 21.49 -23.37 -2.46
CA LYS A 124 22.41 -22.24 -2.44
C LYS A 124 22.13 -21.30 -3.62
N LYS A 125 22.05 -21.83 -4.83
CA LYS A 125 21.73 -21.04 -6.02
C LYS A 125 20.35 -20.42 -5.94
N LEU A 126 19.34 -21.20 -5.51
CA LEU A 126 17.97 -20.71 -5.36
C LEU A 126 17.91 -19.53 -4.37
N PHE A 127 18.48 -19.67 -3.19
CA PHE A 127 18.42 -18.63 -2.16
C PHE A 127 19.24 -17.40 -2.53
N THR A 128 20.39 -17.57 -3.18
CA THR A 128 21.19 -16.47 -3.71
C THR A 128 20.39 -15.69 -4.76
N PHE A 129 19.80 -16.39 -5.73
CA PHE A 129 18.98 -15.77 -6.76
C PHE A 129 17.77 -15.02 -6.17
N LEU A 130 17.03 -15.64 -5.24
CA LEU A 130 15.86 -15.00 -4.62
C LEU A 130 16.23 -13.74 -3.83
N ARG A 131 17.43 -13.70 -3.24
CA ARG A 131 17.96 -12.52 -2.55
C ARG A 131 18.40 -11.44 -3.52
N GLU A 132 19.20 -11.78 -4.53
CA GLU A 132 19.66 -10.83 -5.55
C GLU A 132 18.49 -10.15 -6.26
N MET A 133 17.40 -10.90 -6.48
CA MET A 133 16.15 -10.38 -7.08
C MET A 133 15.21 -9.72 -6.07
N GLU A 134 15.60 -9.64 -4.79
CA GLU A 134 14.78 -9.09 -3.70
C GLU A 134 13.38 -9.75 -3.55
N PHE A 135 13.25 -11.03 -3.90
CA PHE A 135 12.01 -11.81 -3.80
C PHE A 135 11.78 -12.33 -2.38
N ASN A 136 11.69 -11.45 -1.41
CA ASN A 136 11.65 -11.76 0.02
C ASN A 136 10.55 -12.76 0.41
N ARG A 137 9.33 -12.62 -0.17
CA ARG A 137 8.23 -13.56 0.11
C ARG A 137 8.51 -14.96 -0.42
N LEU A 138 9.10 -15.07 -1.61
CA LEU A 138 9.46 -16.37 -2.19
C LEU A 138 10.63 -16.98 -1.43
N LEU A 139 11.59 -16.17 -0.99
CA LEU A 139 12.71 -16.60 -0.15
C LEU A 139 12.22 -17.20 1.17
N SER A 140 11.33 -16.51 1.90
CA SER A 140 10.73 -17.04 3.14
C SER A 140 9.97 -18.34 2.90
N SER A 141 9.22 -18.45 1.81
CA SER A 141 8.52 -19.68 1.42
C SER A 141 9.48 -20.81 1.07
N ALA A 142 10.59 -20.49 0.38
CA ALA A 142 11.61 -21.47 0.01
C ALA A 142 12.40 -21.96 1.25
N ILE A 143 12.71 -21.08 2.19
CA ILE A 143 13.34 -21.44 3.48
C ILE A 143 12.41 -22.38 4.27
N SER A 144 11.12 -22.06 4.36
CA SER A 144 10.13 -22.91 5.04
C SER A 144 9.99 -24.29 4.39
N ALA A 145 10.09 -24.38 3.06
CA ALA A 145 9.92 -25.63 2.32
C ALA A 145 11.17 -26.51 2.30
N TYR A 146 12.36 -25.91 2.25
CA TYR A 146 13.64 -26.62 2.01
C TYR A 146 14.62 -26.56 3.18
N GLY A 147 14.26 -25.87 4.27
CA GLY A 147 15.11 -25.64 5.43
C GLY A 147 16.13 -24.52 5.21
N GLU A 148 16.69 -24.02 6.31
CA GLU A 148 17.77 -23.03 6.28
C GLU A 148 19.09 -23.67 5.82
N LEU A 149 19.87 -22.92 5.05
CA LEU A 149 21.27 -23.24 4.83
C LEU A 149 22.10 -22.59 5.93
N GLU A 150 22.94 -23.34 6.62
CA GLU A 150 23.94 -22.77 7.56
C GLU A 150 24.81 -21.69 6.91
N PHE A 151 25.00 -21.74 5.59
CA PHE A 151 25.71 -20.73 4.78
C PHE A 151 24.92 -19.40 4.60
N ALA A 152 23.62 -19.40 4.83
CA ALA A 152 22.77 -18.21 4.70
C ALA A 152 23.13 -17.15 5.77
N ASN A 153 23.62 -17.60 6.90
CA ASN A 153 24.02 -16.76 8.02
C ASN A 153 25.28 -15.93 7.76
N ASN A 154 26.10 -16.28 6.76
CA ASN A 154 27.38 -15.60 6.49
C ASN A 154 27.34 -14.54 5.38
N LEU A 155 26.31 -14.52 4.53
CA LEU A 155 26.22 -13.57 3.40
C LEU A 155 25.55 -12.24 3.76
N ASN A 156 24.81 -12.17 4.88
CA ASN A 156 24.22 -10.93 5.40
C ASN A 156 24.92 -10.40 6.66
N ARG A 157 25.99 -11.03 7.10
CA ARG A 157 26.85 -10.38 8.11
C ARG A 157 27.51 -9.19 7.41
N GLY A 158 26.98 -7.97 7.68
CA GLY A 158 27.82 -6.80 7.54
C GLY A 158 29.17 -7.14 8.17
N GLU A 159 30.24 -6.87 7.47
CA GLU A 159 31.62 -7.34 7.71
C GLU A 159 32.20 -6.99 9.10
N ASP A 160 31.35 -6.68 10.08
CA ASP A 160 31.81 -6.32 11.41
C ASP A 160 31.32 -7.34 12.44
N PRO A 161 32.17 -8.31 12.84
CA PRO A 161 31.83 -9.31 13.86
C PRO A 161 31.45 -8.71 15.22
N GLN A 162 31.80 -7.43 15.45
CA GLN A 162 31.46 -6.73 16.71
C GLN A 162 29.99 -6.29 16.78
N ILE A 163 29.30 -6.15 15.64
CA ILE A 163 27.91 -5.69 15.59
C ILE A 163 26.91 -6.86 15.67
N ASN A 164 27.34 -8.10 15.43
CA ASN A 164 26.48 -9.27 15.29
C ASN A 164 26.77 -10.47 16.25
N PRO A 165 27.10 -10.26 17.53
CA PRO A 165 27.02 -11.38 18.47
C PRO A 165 25.56 -11.83 18.58
N LYS A 166 25.35 -13.15 18.76
CA LYS A 166 24.00 -13.73 18.94
C LYS A 166 23.23 -12.97 20.02
N ILE A 167 22.02 -12.51 19.67
CA ILE A 167 21.15 -11.82 20.61
C ILE A 167 20.74 -12.81 21.70
N SER A 168 20.92 -12.45 22.96
CA SER A 168 20.66 -13.28 24.12
C SER A 168 20.24 -12.44 25.32
N SER A 169 19.16 -12.82 25.95
CA SER A 169 18.63 -12.17 27.16
C SER A 169 19.47 -12.36 28.44
N LYS A 170 20.59 -13.11 28.37
CA LYS A 170 21.44 -13.41 29.54
C LYS A 170 21.92 -12.18 30.28
N ASN A 171 22.21 -11.10 29.56
CA ASN A 171 22.74 -9.85 30.13
C ASN A 171 21.67 -8.77 30.30
N TYR A 172 20.39 -9.09 30.06
CA TYR A 172 19.30 -8.15 30.24
C TYR A 172 18.95 -8.05 31.73
N LYS A 173 18.99 -6.82 32.25
CA LYS A 173 18.85 -6.55 33.68
C LYS A 173 17.51 -5.93 34.00
N LEU A 174 16.84 -6.44 35.03
CA LEU A 174 15.72 -5.75 35.65
C LEU A 174 16.28 -4.80 36.70
N ILE A 175 16.02 -3.51 36.54
CA ILE A 175 16.48 -2.47 37.50
C ILE A 175 15.55 -2.51 38.71
N ARG A 176 16.17 -2.62 39.89
CA ARG A 176 15.45 -2.72 41.16
C ARG A 176 15.72 -1.57 42.11
N ASN A 177 16.72 -0.74 41.82
CA ASN A 177 17.10 0.41 42.62
C ASN A 177 17.71 1.52 41.77
N GLU A 178 17.74 2.73 42.26
CA GLU A 178 18.23 3.94 41.60
C GLU A 178 19.75 3.91 41.30
N LYS A 179 20.55 3.21 42.12
CA LYS A 179 22.01 3.15 41.95
C LYS A 179 22.41 2.46 40.67
N ASP A 180 21.67 1.40 40.27
CA ASP A 180 21.95 0.65 39.04
C ASP A 180 21.73 1.52 37.79
N ILE A 181 20.81 2.50 37.85
CA ILE A 181 20.60 3.47 36.76
C ILE A 181 21.81 4.39 36.63
N GLY A 182 22.42 4.83 37.72
CA GLY A 182 23.58 5.71 37.70
C GLY A 182 24.75 5.15 36.91
N ILE A 183 24.97 3.82 36.92
CA ILE A 183 26.00 3.16 36.14
C ILE A 183 25.71 3.28 34.62
N ILE A 184 24.44 3.10 34.23
CA ILE A 184 24.04 3.18 32.84
C ILE A 184 24.15 4.61 32.30
N LEU A 185 23.74 5.60 33.13
CA LEU A 185 23.83 7.02 32.77
C LEU A 185 25.29 7.47 32.62
N LYS A 186 26.19 7.02 33.50
CA LYS A 186 27.62 7.27 33.36
C LYS A 186 28.18 6.68 32.06
N ASN A 187 27.80 5.46 31.71
CA ASN A 187 28.20 4.86 30.44
C ASN A 187 27.65 5.65 29.24
N ALA A 188 26.43 6.21 29.34
CA ALA A 188 25.85 7.04 28.30
C ALA A 188 26.62 8.37 28.14
N GLU A 189 27.05 8.99 29.24
CA GLU A 189 27.90 10.19 29.21
C GLU A 189 29.25 9.91 28.56
N GLU A 190 29.93 8.82 28.97
CA GLU A 190 31.24 8.44 28.42
C GLU A 190 31.18 8.12 26.92
N LYS A 191 30.09 7.52 26.45
CA LYS A 191 29.93 7.15 25.03
C LYS A 191 29.27 8.23 24.17
N GLY A 192 28.54 9.17 24.77
CA GLY A 192 27.74 10.14 24.06
C GLY A 192 26.51 9.54 23.35
N GLU A 193 26.07 8.32 23.74
CA GLU A 193 24.96 7.60 23.12
C GLU A 193 24.14 6.83 24.17
N LEU A 194 22.80 6.91 24.05
CA LEU A 194 21.84 6.17 24.88
C LEU A 194 20.68 5.69 23.99
N CYS A 195 20.48 4.39 23.91
CA CYS A 195 19.25 3.85 23.34
C CYS A 195 18.16 3.84 24.41
N ILE A 196 16.95 4.27 24.04
CA ILE A 196 15.78 4.37 24.92
C ILE A 196 14.54 3.89 24.17
N ASP A 197 13.69 3.19 24.88
CA ASP A 197 12.36 2.80 24.44
C ASP A 197 11.39 2.82 25.62
N THR A 198 10.11 3.14 25.41
CA THR A 198 9.10 3.29 26.46
C THR A 198 7.95 2.31 26.28
N GLU A 199 7.64 1.60 27.36
CA GLU A 199 6.50 0.69 27.43
C GLU A 199 5.31 1.39 28.08
N THR A 200 4.13 1.24 27.46
CA THR A 200 2.95 2.03 27.82
C THR A 200 1.66 1.21 27.84
N THR A 201 0.60 1.80 28.40
CA THR A 201 -0.73 1.16 28.47
C THR A 201 -1.52 1.22 27.18
N SER A 202 -1.13 2.07 26.21
CA SER A 202 -1.80 2.22 24.91
C SER A 202 -0.89 2.87 23.88
N LEU A 203 -1.28 2.80 22.59
CA LEU A 203 -0.58 3.43 21.48
C LEU A 203 -0.86 4.95 21.33
N ASP A 204 -1.76 5.52 22.13
CA ASP A 204 -2.00 6.96 22.16
C ASP A 204 -1.09 7.62 23.19
N PRO A 205 0.00 8.30 22.79
CA PRO A 205 0.97 8.88 23.72
C PRO A 205 0.40 10.05 24.54
N HIS A 206 -0.76 10.57 24.17
CA HIS A 206 -1.42 11.67 24.90
C HIS A 206 -2.28 11.20 26.08
N GLN A 207 -2.63 9.91 26.13
CA GLN A 207 -3.48 9.32 27.16
C GLN A 207 -2.81 8.12 27.86
N ALA A 208 -1.78 7.57 27.26
CA ALA A 208 -1.08 6.39 27.78
C ALA A 208 -0.36 6.67 29.10
N LYS A 209 -0.40 5.69 29.99
CA LYS A 209 0.42 5.67 31.20
C LYS A 209 1.73 4.96 30.90
N LEU A 210 2.81 5.46 31.47
CA LEU A 210 4.13 4.84 31.37
C LEU A 210 4.16 3.59 32.25
N VAL A 211 4.55 2.47 31.69
CA VAL A 211 4.67 1.18 32.39
C VAL A 211 6.14 0.86 32.68
N GLY A 212 7.03 1.23 31.77
CA GLY A 212 8.47 1.06 31.99
C GLY A 212 9.30 1.76 30.93
N ILE A 213 10.61 1.76 31.16
CA ILE A 213 11.61 2.31 30.23
C ILE A 213 12.72 1.28 30.06
N SER A 214 13.09 0.99 28.82
CA SER A 214 14.28 0.19 28.55
C SER A 214 15.42 1.06 28.05
N LEU A 215 16.65 0.72 28.44
CA LEU A 215 17.87 1.46 28.11
C LEU A 215 18.96 0.50 27.65
N SER A 216 19.76 0.95 26.66
CA SER A 216 20.98 0.27 26.24
C SER A 216 22.06 1.30 25.86
N THR A 217 23.32 1.01 26.22
CA THR A 217 24.49 1.78 25.82
C THR A 217 25.53 0.91 25.12
N THR A 218 25.31 -0.39 25.07
CA THR A 218 26.28 -1.35 24.55
C THR A 218 25.53 -2.56 23.97
N ILE A 219 25.97 -3.02 22.82
CA ILE A 219 25.45 -4.24 22.18
C ILE A 219 25.44 -5.42 23.15
N GLY A 220 24.31 -6.11 23.26
CA GLY A 220 24.11 -7.26 24.13
C GLY A 220 23.88 -6.94 25.60
N ASN A 221 23.85 -5.68 25.98
CA ASN A 221 23.56 -5.25 27.34
C ASN A 221 22.44 -4.21 27.33
N ALA A 222 21.32 -4.57 27.92
CA ALA A 222 20.17 -3.70 28.04
C ALA A 222 19.53 -3.88 29.41
N CYS A 223 18.71 -2.93 29.82
CA CYS A 223 17.99 -3.01 31.06
C CYS A 223 16.55 -2.54 30.90
N TYR A 224 15.71 -2.96 31.83
CA TYR A 224 14.32 -2.52 31.95
C TYR A 224 14.05 -1.93 33.33
N ILE A 225 13.41 -0.78 33.38
CA ILE A 225 13.04 -0.02 34.56
C ILE A 225 11.52 -0.09 34.71
N PRO A 226 10.97 -0.88 35.65
CA PRO A 226 9.53 -1.03 35.85
C PRO A 226 8.98 0.18 36.64
N LEU A 227 7.96 0.83 36.08
CA LEU A 227 7.36 2.06 36.66
C LEU A 227 5.85 1.94 36.89
N GLY A 228 5.14 1.08 36.15
CA GLY A 228 3.68 1.02 36.19
C GLY A 228 3.07 -0.38 36.11
N HIS A 229 3.79 -1.45 36.45
CA HIS A 229 3.23 -2.79 36.52
C HIS A 229 2.27 -2.98 37.67
N LYS A 230 1.11 -3.60 37.45
CA LYS A 230 0.06 -3.78 38.46
C LYS A 230 0.47 -4.75 39.60
N ASN A 231 1.19 -5.82 39.27
CA ASN A 231 1.51 -6.91 40.18
C ASN A 231 3.00 -6.93 40.58
N TYR A 232 3.64 -5.76 40.60
CA TYR A 232 5.06 -5.64 40.91
C TYR A 232 5.35 -4.41 41.75
N LYS A 233 6.41 -4.46 42.56
CA LYS A 233 6.91 -3.30 43.32
C LYS A 233 7.72 -2.40 42.36
N ASN A 234 7.04 -1.47 41.72
CA ASN A 234 7.65 -0.52 40.79
C ASN A 234 8.60 0.46 41.48
N LEU A 235 9.50 1.02 40.69
CA LEU A 235 10.25 2.21 41.10
C LEU A 235 9.36 3.45 40.99
N GLU A 236 9.68 4.50 41.74
CA GLU A 236 8.93 5.74 41.75
C GLU A 236 9.18 6.53 40.45
N GLU A 237 8.17 6.64 39.57
CA GLU A 237 8.27 7.27 38.24
C GLU A 237 8.95 8.66 38.34
N VAL A 238 8.50 9.52 39.26
CA VAL A 238 9.01 10.91 39.41
C VAL A 238 10.50 10.93 39.71
N LYS A 239 10.99 10.05 40.58
CA LYS A 239 12.42 9.98 40.93
C LYS A 239 13.26 9.48 39.75
N ILE A 240 12.79 8.45 39.06
CA ILE A 240 13.48 7.89 37.89
C ILE A 240 13.57 8.91 36.77
N LEU A 241 12.45 9.57 36.45
CA LEU A 241 12.43 10.61 35.41
C LEU A 241 13.35 11.80 35.78
N LYS A 242 13.43 12.17 37.04
CA LYS A 242 14.37 13.20 37.52
C LYS A 242 15.84 12.80 37.32
N LEU A 243 16.18 11.51 37.51
CA LEU A 243 17.53 11.00 37.27
C LEU A 243 17.84 10.95 35.76
N LEU A 244 16.89 10.55 34.91
CA LEU A 244 17.07 10.45 33.47
C LEU A 244 17.10 11.80 32.76
N LYS A 245 16.40 12.82 33.30
CA LYS A 245 16.19 14.12 32.66
C LYS A 245 17.50 14.80 32.22
N PRO A 246 18.57 14.92 33.03
CA PRO A 246 19.79 15.58 32.61
C PRO A 246 20.37 14.95 31.32
N ILE A 247 20.44 13.62 31.27
CA ILE A 247 20.97 12.88 30.09
C ILE A 247 20.07 13.00 28.87
N LEU A 248 18.74 12.91 29.08
CA LEU A 248 17.78 12.99 27.99
C LEU A 248 17.73 14.39 27.36
N GLU A 249 17.94 15.43 28.15
CA GLU A 249 17.95 16.82 27.64
C GLU A 249 19.31 17.30 27.17
N ASP A 250 20.39 16.56 27.46
CA ASP A 250 21.74 16.89 26.98
C ASP A 250 21.86 16.77 25.46
N LYS A 251 22.35 17.84 24.82
CA LYS A 251 22.54 17.89 23.37
C LYS A 251 23.76 17.13 22.89
N SER A 252 24.72 16.86 23.75
CA SER A 252 25.95 16.13 23.41
C SER A 252 25.72 14.62 23.36
N ILE A 253 24.71 14.10 24.05
CA ILE A 253 24.36 12.69 24.11
C ILE A 253 23.24 12.40 23.10
N LYS A 254 23.48 11.47 22.19
CA LYS A 254 22.45 11.02 21.22
C LYS A 254 21.47 10.06 21.89
N LYS A 255 20.19 10.33 21.76
CA LYS A 255 19.12 9.42 22.16
C LYS A 255 18.65 8.65 20.93
N ILE A 256 18.79 7.34 20.98
CA ILE A 256 18.53 6.43 19.89
C ILE A 256 17.22 5.68 20.20
N GLY A 257 16.28 5.64 19.27
CA GLY A 257 15.04 4.90 19.41
C GLY A 257 14.53 4.35 18.08
N GLN A 258 13.49 3.55 18.15
CA GLN A 258 12.74 3.06 17.00
C GLN A 258 11.38 3.74 17.00
N ASN A 259 11.09 4.63 16.05
CA ASN A 259 9.94 5.55 16.10
C ASN A 259 9.95 6.43 17.37
N ILE A 260 11.12 6.98 17.66
CA ILE A 260 11.44 7.74 18.88
C ILE A 260 10.51 8.95 19.11
N LYS A 261 9.74 9.32 18.10
CA LYS A 261 8.70 10.35 18.20
C LYS A 261 7.66 10.01 19.27
N PHE A 262 7.28 8.74 19.40
CA PHE A 262 6.36 8.26 20.44
C PHE A 262 6.96 8.47 21.84
N ASP A 263 8.20 8.04 22.03
CA ASP A 263 8.92 8.17 23.32
C ASP A 263 9.13 9.63 23.69
N PHE A 264 9.46 10.47 22.71
CA PHE A 264 9.56 11.90 22.94
C PHE A 264 8.26 12.49 23.47
N ILE A 265 7.10 12.18 22.88
CA ILE A 265 5.80 12.71 23.31
C ILE A 265 5.45 12.21 24.72
N MET A 266 5.68 10.92 24.98
CA MET A 266 5.47 10.32 26.30
C MET A 266 6.26 11.02 27.41
N LEU A 267 7.54 11.29 27.14
CA LEU A 267 8.44 11.96 28.07
C LEU A 267 8.19 13.48 28.16
N PHE A 268 7.80 14.11 27.05
CA PHE A 268 7.46 15.53 27.01
C PHE A 268 6.27 15.87 27.90
N HIS A 269 5.23 15.02 27.92
CA HIS A 269 4.09 15.18 28.85
C HIS A 269 4.49 15.02 30.31
N ARG A 270 5.69 14.49 30.59
CA ARG A 270 6.27 14.33 31.94
C ARG A 270 7.35 15.37 32.26
N GLY A 271 7.44 16.43 31.44
CA GLY A 271 8.36 17.54 31.64
C GLY A 271 9.81 17.28 31.23
N ILE A 272 10.05 16.27 30.34
CA ILE A 272 11.35 15.98 29.76
C ILE A 272 11.36 16.38 28.31
N ASN A 273 12.22 17.33 27.94
CA ASN A 273 12.37 17.82 26.58
C ASN A 273 13.61 17.19 25.92
N MET A 274 13.48 15.96 25.44
CA MET A 274 14.58 15.19 24.87
C MET A 274 15.22 15.87 23.67
N ASN A 275 16.55 15.88 23.62
CA ASN A 275 17.35 16.47 22.54
C ASN A 275 18.20 15.41 21.81
N SER A 276 18.75 15.76 20.66
CA SER A 276 19.68 14.92 19.88
C SER A 276 19.14 13.52 19.59
N MET A 277 17.91 13.44 19.10
CA MET A 277 17.24 12.19 18.78
C MET A 277 17.74 11.58 17.48
N GLU A 278 17.91 10.26 17.47
CA GLU A 278 18.21 9.42 16.30
C GLU A 278 17.12 8.35 16.19
N ASP A 279 16.62 8.09 15.00
CA ASP A 279 15.50 7.16 14.75
C ASP A 279 15.86 6.09 13.73
N THR A 280 15.91 4.83 14.18
CA THR A 280 16.27 3.69 13.32
C THR A 280 15.21 3.40 12.25
N MET A 281 13.93 3.68 12.52
CA MET A 281 12.86 3.59 11.52
C MET A 281 13.12 4.57 10.36
N LEU A 282 13.48 5.82 10.65
CA LEU A 282 13.74 6.83 9.63
C LEU A 282 15.07 6.61 8.91
N MET A 283 16.09 6.11 9.61
CA MET A 283 17.35 5.71 8.96
C MET A 283 17.10 4.61 7.93
N SER A 284 16.33 3.58 8.30
CA SER A 284 15.92 2.52 7.38
C SER A 284 15.06 3.05 6.24
N TYR A 285 14.16 3.99 6.51
CA TYR A 285 13.33 4.62 5.49
C TYR A 285 14.17 5.38 4.44
N VAL A 286 15.16 6.14 4.84
CA VAL A 286 16.08 6.84 3.92
C VAL A 286 16.90 5.87 3.08
N LEU A 287 17.29 4.72 3.66
CA LEU A 287 18.07 3.69 2.95
C LEU A 287 17.23 2.91 1.93
N ASP A 288 15.99 2.53 2.30
CA ASP A 288 15.24 1.48 1.61
C ASP A 288 13.73 1.78 1.50
N ALA A 289 13.35 3.04 1.30
CA ALA A 289 11.93 3.42 1.13
C ALA A 289 11.23 2.57 0.06
N GLY A 290 10.13 1.94 0.45
CA GLY A 290 9.30 1.12 -0.44
C GLY A 290 9.76 -0.32 -0.68
N LYS A 291 10.93 -0.73 -0.17
CA LYS A 291 11.40 -2.12 -0.30
C LYS A 291 10.81 -3.03 0.76
N ASN A 292 10.68 -2.56 1.99
CA ASN A 292 10.22 -3.32 3.15
C ASN A 292 9.43 -2.44 4.12
N ARG A 293 8.88 -3.06 5.15
CA ARG A 293 8.34 -2.34 6.31
C ARG A 293 9.49 -1.91 7.20
N HIS A 294 9.36 -0.72 7.80
CA HIS A 294 10.37 -0.15 8.70
C HIS A 294 10.07 -0.38 10.18
N ASN A 295 9.24 -1.38 10.51
CA ASN A 295 9.02 -1.81 11.89
C ASN A 295 10.17 -2.70 12.38
N MET A 296 10.38 -2.73 13.69
CA MET A 296 11.53 -3.38 14.31
C MET A 296 11.63 -4.87 13.98
N ASP A 297 10.51 -5.62 14.01
CA ASP A 297 10.49 -7.05 13.70
C ASP A 297 11.10 -7.32 12.31
N THR A 298 10.60 -6.60 11.29
CA THR A 298 11.10 -6.73 9.91
C THR A 298 12.57 -6.34 9.80
N LEU A 299 12.98 -5.24 10.45
CA LEU A 299 14.36 -4.77 10.40
C LEU A 299 15.31 -5.71 11.13
N SER A 300 14.90 -6.28 12.26
CA SER A 300 15.67 -7.28 12.98
C SER A 300 15.86 -8.57 12.17
N GLU A 301 14.78 -9.08 11.56
CA GLU A 301 14.87 -10.26 10.69
C GLU A 301 15.80 -10.02 9.48
N LEU A 302 15.68 -8.85 8.83
CA LEU A 302 16.47 -8.52 7.63
C LEU A 302 17.96 -8.25 7.92
N HIS A 303 18.26 -7.53 8.98
CA HIS A 303 19.62 -7.01 9.21
C HIS A 303 20.37 -7.75 10.31
N LEU A 304 19.68 -8.39 11.24
CA LEU A 304 20.29 -9.13 12.36
C LEU A 304 20.05 -10.64 12.26
N ASN A 305 19.23 -11.10 11.31
CA ASN A 305 18.78 -12.50 11.20
C ASN A 305 18.21 -13.01 12.54
N HIS A 306 17.48 -12.15 13.23
CA HIS A 306 16.90 -12.44 14.54
C HIS A 306 15.42 -12.12 14.53
N LYS A 307 14.61 -13.09 14.98
CA LYS A 307 13.18 -12.87 15.18
C LYS A 307 12.96 -12.39 16.61
N PRO A 308 12.51 -11.13 16.83
CA PRO A 308 12.28 -10.61 18.17
C PRO A 308 11.13 -11.33 18.90
N ILE A 309 11.07 -11.14 20.20
CA ILE A 309 9.91 -11.52 21.00
C ILE A 309 8.72 -10.70 20.50
N SER A 310 7.65 -11.36 20.06
CA SER A 310 6.48 -10.65 19.56
C SER A 310 5.67 -10.05 20.72
N PHE A 311 5.20 -8.82 20.57
CA PHE A 311 4.29 -8.19 21.53
C PHE A 311 3.07 -9.09 21.86
N LYS A 312 2.53 -9.77 20.84
CA LYS A 312 1.40 -10.70 21.02
C LYS A 312 1.73 -11.93 21.88
N ASP A 313 3.00 -12.33 21.91
CA ASP A 313 3.41 -13.48 22.70
C ASP A 313 3.39 -13.16 24.20
N ILE A 314 3.52 -11.88 24.56
CA ILE A 314 3.52 -11.41 25.96
C ILE A 314 2.17 -10.88 26.45
N VAL A 315 1.39 -10.22 25.59
CA VAL A 315 0.06 -9.68 25.96
C VAL A 315 -1.10 -10.57 25.55
N GLY A 316 -0.88 -11.55 24.67
CA GLY A 316 -1.93 -12.38 24.10
C GLY A 316 -2.62 -11.72 22.90
N SER A 317 -3.77 -12.28 22.50
CA SER A 317 -4.53 -11.77 21.35
C SER A 317 -6.03 -11.93 21.51
N GLY A 318 -6.80 -11.01 20.92
CA GLY A 318 -8.25 -11.02 20.90
C GLY A 318 -8.86 -10.89 22.31
N LYS A 319 -9.81 -11.77 22.69
CA LYS A 319 -10.49 -11.68 24.00
C LYS A 319 -9.61 -11.99 25.22
N LYS A 320 -8.43 -12.54 25.03
CA LYS A 320 -7.45 -12.86 26.09
C LYS A 320 -6.31 -11.86 26.15
N GLU A 321 -6.36 -10.80 25.36
CA GLU A 321 -5.35 -9.75 25.37
C GLU A 321 -5.41 -8.98 26.68
N ILE A 322 -4.26 -8.88 27.36
CA ILE A 322 -4.10 -8.13 28.60
C ILE A 322 -3.36 -6.82 28.33
N ASN A 323 -3.50 -5.85 29.23
CA ASN A 323 -2.72 -4.63 29.16
C ASN A 323 -1.26 -4.91 29.51
N PHE A 324 -0.30 -4.20 28.88
CA PHE A 324 1.13 -4.40 29.16
C PHE A 324 1.47 -4.22 30.66
N SER A 325 0.76 -3.35 31.36
CA SER A 325 0.90 -3.20 32.82
C SER A 325 0.54 -4.45 33.64
N GLU A 326 -0.11 -5.43 33.04
CA GLU A 326 -0.50 -6.71 33.67
C GLU A 326 0.46 -7.85 33.31
N VAL A 327 1.38 -7.64 32.37
CA VAL A 327 2.41 -8.61 31.99
C VAL A 327 3.37 -8.85 33.14
N ASP A 328 3.80 -10.13 33.30
CA ASP A 328 4.87 -10.47 34.26
C ASP A 328 6.12 -9.65 33.98
N VAL A 329 6.68 -9.05 35.02
CA VAL A 329 7.81 -8.10 34.90
C VAL A 329 9.08 -8.73 34.28
N ASN A 330 9.30 -10.05 34.44
CA ASN A 330 10.46 -10.72 33.82
C ASN A 330 10.23 -10.97 32.33
N LEU A 331 8.99 -11.25 31.92
CA LEU A 331 8.62 -11.32 30.52
C LEU A 331 8.72 -9.91 29.88
N ALA A 332 8.16 -8.91 30.52
CA ALA A 332 8.26 -7.51 30.09
C ALA A 332 9.73 -7.05 29.98
N LYS A 333 10.57 -7.39 30.98
CA LYS A 333 12.00 -7.10 30.93
C LYS A 333 12.68 -7.73 29.73
N ASN A 334 12.41 -9.00 29.43
CA ASN A 334 13.05 -9.68 28.30
C ASN A 334 12.66 -9.01 26.98
N TYR A 335 11.39 -8.70 26.81
CA TYR A 335 10.84 -8.04 25.63
C TYR A 335 11.45 -6.64 25.46
N ALA A 336 11.23 -5.75 26.43
CA ALA A 336 11.63 -4.34 26.33
C ALA A 336 13.16 -4.15 26.26
N ALA A 337 13.95 -4.96 27.00
CA ALA A 337 15.40 -4.91 26.90
C ALA A 337 15.91 -5.46 25.58
N GLU A 338 15.24 -6.45 24.98
CA GLU A 338 15.54 -6.91 23.62
C GLU A 338 15.32 -5.80 22.60
N ASP A 339 14.20 -5.07 22.71
CA ASP A 339 13.87 -3.97 21.81
C ASP A 339 14.94 -2.86 21.86
N ALA A 340 15.42 -2.49 23.04
CA ALA A 340 16.51 -1.52 23.20
C ALA A 340 17.85 -2.04 22.63
N ASP A 341 18.20 -3.33 22.81
CA ASP A 341 19.43 -3.92 22.24
C ASP A 341 19.37 -4.00 20.72
N ILE A 342 18.24 -4.47 20.16
CA ILE A 342 18.00 -4.53 18.72
C ILE A 342 18.09 -3.13 18.09
N THR A 343 17.41 -2.15 18.68
CA THR A 343 17.42 -0.78 18.20
C THR A 343 18.84 -0.19 18.18
N TYR A 344 19.64 -0.44 19.22
CA TYR A 344 21.03 0.02 19.26
C TYR A 344 21.91 -0.65 18.17
N ARG A 345 21.72 -1.95 17.92
CA ARG A 345 22.41 -2.68 16.83
C ARG A 345 22.00 -2.14 15.46
N LEU A 346 20.70 -1.95 15.22
CA LEU A 346 20.20 -1.40 13.96
C LEU A 346 20.74 0.01 13.70
N TYR A 347 20.83 0.85 14.75
CA TYR A 347 21.44 2.16 14.64
C TYR A 347 22.88 2.10 14.12
N GLN A 348 23.72 1.24 14.68
CA GLN A 348 25.12 1.09 14.25
C GLN A 348 25.22 0.65 12.78
N ILE A 349 24.37 -0.29 12.36
CA ILE A 349 24.32 -0.76 10.96
C ILE A 349 23.86 0.36 10.02
N PHE A 350 22.75 1.01 10.36
CA PHE A 350 22.18 2.01 9.48
C PHE A 350 23.03 3.27 9.39
N LEU A 351 23.66 3.69 10.46
CA LEU A 351 24.58 4.83 10.44
C LEU A 351 25.76 4.59 9.50
N LYS A 352 26.34 3.37 9.54
CA LYS A 352 27.42 2.95 8.62
C LYS A 352 26.93 2.96 7.16
N ASN A 353 25.73 2.41 6.90
CA ASN A 353 25.15 2.32 5.57
C ASN A 353 24.77 3.69 4.99
N LEU A 354 24.16 4.58 5.79
CA LEU A 354 23.85 5.95 5.38
C LEU A 354 25.10 6.71 4.93
N LYS A 355 26.21 6.57 5.67
CA LYS A 355 27.48 7.18 5.30
C LYS A 355 28.06 6.56 4.02
N LYS A 356 28.06 5.22 3.91
CA LYS A 356 28.54 4.47 2.73
C LYS A 356 27.77 4.86 1.47
N GLN A 357 26.45 4.98 1.55
CA GLN A 357 25.56 5.34 0.43
C GLN A 357 25.44 6.85 0.19
N LYS A 358 26.14 7.69 0.99
CA LYS A 358 26.08 9.17 0.92
C LYS A 358 24.67 9.75 1.19
N LEU A 359 23.82 9.01 1.91
CA LEU A 359 22.45 9.41 2.26
C LEU A 359 22.38 10.08 3.66
N TYR A 360 23.49 10.12 4.40
CA TYR A 360 23.53 10.65 5.76
C TYR A 360 23.01 12.09 5.84
N ASN A 361 23.36 12.94 4.87
CA ASN A 361 22.90 14.33 4.86
C ASN A 361 21.39 14.46 4.65
N ILE A 362 20.79 13.57 3.85
CA ILE A 362 19.33 13.54 3.67
C ILE A 362 18.65 13.24 5.01
N TYR A 363 19.12 12.22 5.72
CA TYR A 363 18.63 11.89 7.03
C TYR A 363 18.78 13.06 8.02
N GLN A 364 19.96 13.68 8.11
CA GLN A 364 20.26 14.73 9.09
C GLN A 364 19.51 16.04 8.82
N ILE A 365 19.30 16.40 7.55
CA ILE A 365 18.75 17.71 7.16
C ILE A 365 17.23 17.65 7.03
N PHE A 366 16.67 16.53 6.57
CA PHE A 366 15.24 16.43 6.30
C PHE A 366 14.50 15.59 7.34
N GLU A 367 14.88 14.34 7.53
CA GLU A 367 14.08 13.41 8.34
C GLU A 367 14.24 13.65 9.86
N LYS A 368 15.45 13.79 10.32
CA LYS A 368 15.75 13.92 11.75
C LYS A 368 15.09 15.17 12.39
N PRO A 369 15.13 16.38 11.80
CA PRO A 369 14.46 17.55 12.37
C PRO A 369 12.94 17.39 12.46
N LEU A 370 12.33 16.62 11.55
CA LEU A 370 10.89 16.38 11.54
C LEU A 370 10.42 15.58 12.75
N ILE A 371 11.26 14.76 13.37
CA ILE A 371 10.91 14.05 14.61
C ILE A 371 10.37 15.03 15.64
N ARG A 372 11.15 16.05 15.96
CA ARG A 372 10.78 17.06 16.96
C ARG A 372 9.63 17.94 16.50
N ILE A 373 9.68 18.41 15.24
CA ILE A 373 8.65 19.31 14.69
C ILE A 373 7.29 18.65 14.74
N LEU A 374 7.18 17.42 14.24
CA LEU A 374 5.92 16.71 14.21
C LEU A 374 5.45 16.30 15.60
N SER A 375 6.36 15.90 16.49
CA SER A 375 6.01 15.63 17.89
C SER A 375 5.35 16.84 18.54
N LEU A 376 5.92 18.03 18.38
CA LEU A 376 5.36 19.26 18.96
C LEU A 376 4.04 19.65 18.29
N MET A 377 3.87 19.39 16.99
CA MET A 377 2.59 19.58 16.30
C MET A 377 1.53 18.63 16.85
N GLU A 378 1.87 17.37 17.07
CA GLU A 378 0.97 16.37 17.67
C GLU A 378 0.60 16.76 19.11
N VAL A 379 1.57 17.19 19.91
CA VAL A 379 1.31 17.69 21.27
C VAL A 379 0.40 18.92 21.27
N ALA A 380 0.63 19.85 20.33
CA ALA A 380 -0.24 21.03 20.19
C ALA A 380 -1.68 20.64 19.82
N GLY A 381 -1.84 19.66 18.93
CA GLY A 381 -3.16 19.24 18.44
C GLY A 381 -3.94 20.35 17.74
N VAL A 382 -5.17 20.07 17.35
CA VAL A 382 -6.07 20.99 16.63
C VAL A 382 -7.40 21.11 17.38
N LYS A 383 -7.88 22.34 17.57
CA LYS A 383 -9.16 22.59 18.20
C LYS A 383 -10.31 22.39 17.22
N ILE A 384 -11.35 21.70 17.66
CA ILE A 384 -12.58 21.50 16.88
C ILE A 384 -13.81 21.99 17.65
N ASP A 385 -14.81 22.44 16.90
CA ASP A 385 -16.15 22.75 17.41
C ASP A 385 -17.01 21.48 17.37
N GLN A 386 -17.08 20.79 18.51
CA GLN A 386 -17.85 19.57 18.66
C GLN A 386 -19.35 19.79 18.44
N LYS A 387 -19.90 20.91 18.92
CA LYS A 387 -21.33 21.22 18.76
C LYS A 387 -21.69 21.39 17.29
N PHE A 388 -20.87 22.15 16.56
CA PHE A 388 -21.04 22.35 15.13
C PHE A 388 -20.99 21.01 14.35
N LEU A 389 -20.05 20.10 14.70
CA LEU A 389 -19.98 18.78 14.06
C LEU A 389 -21.22 17.93 14.34
N MET A 390 -21.77 17.98 15.54
CA MET A 390 -23.02 17.27 15.89
C MET A 390 -24.22 17.81 15.11
N GLU A 391 -24.33 19.13 14.93
CA GLU A 391 -25.37 19.75 14.12
C GLU A 391 -25.21 19.41 12.64
N LEU A 392 -23.98 19.42 12.15
CA LEU A 392 -23.65 19.04 10.77
C LEU A 392 -23.97 17.57 10.50
N SER A 393 -23.71 16.68 11.45
CA SER A 393 -24.09 15.26 11.38
C SER A 393 -25.60 15.09 11.21
N LYS A 394 -26.42 15.84 11.96
CA LYS A 394 -27.89 15.82 11.79
C LYS A 394 -28.31 16.28 10.40
N LYS A 395 -27.73 17.38 9.91
CA LYS A 395 -28.01 17.89 8.54
C LYS A 395 -27.63 16.87 7.46
N PHE A 396 -26.50 16.19 7.62
CA PHE A 396 -26.10 15.12 6.68
C PHE A 396 -27.06 13.94 6.75
N GLN A 397 -27.54 13.54 7.94
CA GLN A 397 -28.51 12.46 8.07
C GLN A 397 -29.82 12.79 7.37
N GLU A 398 -30.33 14.01 7.49
CA GLU A 398 -31.54 14.45 6.78
C GLU A 398 -31.36 14.36 5.26
N LYS A 399 -30.21 14.84 4.72
CA LYS A 399 -29.91 14.71 3.29
C LYS A 399 -29.79 13.25 2.85
N ILE A 400 -29.16 12.40 3.64
CA ILE A 400 -29.01 10.96 3.38
C ILE A 400 -30.42 10.32 3.31
N ASN A 401 -31.28 10.59 4.28
CA ASN A 401 -32.67 10.06 4.31
C ASN A 401 -33.48 10.49 3.07
N LEU A 402 -33.28 11.73 2.60
CA LEU A 402 -33.92 12.21 1.36
C LEU A 402 -33.40 11.46 0.11
N LEU A 403 -32.11 11.20 0.05
CA LEU A 403 -31.50 10.42 -1.05
C LEU A 403 -31.96 8.95 -1.01
N GLU A 404 -32.03 8.34 0.16
CA GLU A 404 -32.56 6.98 0.33
C GLU A 404 -34.00 6.85 -0.18
N LYS A 405 -34.87 7.79 0.19
CA LYS A 405 -36.24 7.83 -0.34
C LYS A 405 -36.28 7.91 -1.87
N LYS A 406 -35.43 8.75 -2.49
CA LYS A 406 -35.35 8.85 -3.96
C LYS A 406 -34.83 7.54 -4.59
N ILE A 407 -33.78 6.94 -4.00
CA ILE A 407 -33.20 5.68 -4.44
C ILE A 407 -34.24 4.55 -4.37
N TYR A 408 -34.99 4.44 -3.25
CA TYR A 408 -36.00 3.42 -3.06
C TYR A 408 -37.21 3.64 -3.99
N LYS A 409 -37.57 4.90 -4.29
CA LYS A 409 -38.61 5.20 -5.28
C LYS A 409 -38.27 4.67 -6.67
N ILE A 410 -36.97 4.80 -7.08
CA ILE A 410 -36.50 4.31 -8.40
C ILE A 410 -36.40 2.78 -8.40
N SER A 411 -35.85 2.19 -7.34
CA SER A 411 -35.71 0.73 -7.21
C SER A 411 -37.03 0.00 -6.93
N LYS A 412 -38.07 0.73 -6.55
CA LYS A 412 -39.40 0.21 -6.13
C LYS A 412 -39.33 -0.75 -4.93
N LYS A 413 -38.21 -0.80 -4.21
CA LYS A 413 -38.00 -1.61 -3.02
C LYS A 413 -36.92 -1.02 -2.14
N GLU A 414 -37.00 -1.31 -0.84
CA GLU A 414 -35.97 -0.98 0.13
C GLU A 414 -34.87 -2.04 0.13
N PHE A 415 -33.60 -1.63 0.29
CA PHE A 415 -32.45 -2.50 0.35
C PHE A 415 -31.28 -1.78 1.03
N LYS A 416 -30.25 -2.52 1.41
CA LYS A 416 -29.05 -1.93 2.00
C LYS A 416 -28.16 -1.32 0.90
N ILE A 417 -28.24 0.01 0.69
CA ILE A 417 -27.53 0.75 -0.38
C ILE A 417 -26.01 0.57 -0.27
N GLY A 418 -25.48 0.45 0.96
CA GLY A 418 -24.06 0.15 1.20
C GLY A 418 -23.63 -1.27 0.83
N SER A 419 -24.56 -2.21 0.59
CA SER A 419 -24.23 -3.57 0.16
C SER A 419 -23.97 -3.62 -1.34
N THR A 420 -22.70 -3.83 -1.72
CA THR A 420 -22.30 -3.93 -3.14
C THR A 420 -23.02 -5.04 -3.89
N LYS A 421 -23.39 -6.14 -3.19
CA LYS A 421 -24.14 -7.26 -3.77
C LYS A 421 -25.56 -6.83 -4.10
N GLN A 422 -26.34 -6.32 -3.12
CA GLN A 422 -27.72 -5.91 -3.31
C GLN A 422 -27.83 -4.76 -4.32
N LEU A 423 -26.93 -3.78 -4.24
CA LEU A 423 -26.87 -2.69 -5.19
C LEU A 423 -26.62 -3.19 -6.63
N GLY A 424 -25.72 -4.14 -6.80
CA GLY A 424 -25.44 -4.76 -8.09
C GLY A 424 -26.65 -5.50 -8.64
N GLU A 425 -27.33 -6.29 -7.83
CA GLU A 425 -28.55 -7.01 -8.21
C GLU A 425 -29.65 -6.03 -8.69
N ILE A 426 -29.87 -4.95 -7.96
CA ILE A 426 -30.88 -3.94 -8.34
C ILE A 426 -30.51 -3.23 -9.63
N MET A 427 -29.28 -2.76 -9.76
CA MET A 427 -28.87 -2.00 -10.93
C MET A 427 -28.93 -2.84 -12.21
N TYR A 428 -28.48 -4.08 -12.18
CA TYR A 428 -28.30 -4.89 -13.37
C TYR A 428 -29.46 -5.84 -13.65
N ASN A 429 -30.13 -6.39 -12.64
CA ASN A 429 -31.23 -7.31 -12.81
C ASN A 429 -32.58 -6.58 -12.85
N ASP A 430 -32.85 -5.67 -11.89
CA ASP A 430 -34.14 -5.03 -11.75
C ASP A 430 -34.28 -3.80 -12.65
N LEU A 431 -33.30 -2.89 -12.61
CA LEU A 431 -33.31 -1.66 -13.40
C LEU A 431 -32.73 -1.85 -14.81
N LYS A 432 -32.15 -3.03 -15.11
CA LYS A 432 -31.57 -3.38 -16.41
C LYS A 432 -30.56 -2.35 -16.93
N ILE A 433 -29.85 -1.67 -16.01
CA ILE A 433 -28.80 -0.74 -16.38
C ILE A 433 -27.65 -1.57 -16.93
N SER A 434 -27.44 -1.54 -18.25
CA SER A 434 -26.44 -2.35 -18.93
C SER A 434 -25.03 -1.92 -18.57
N SER A 435 -24.32 -2.77 -17.85
CA SER A 435 -22.85 -2.73 -17.74
C SER A 435 -22.34 -4.14 -17.94
N LEU A 436 -21.46 -4.30 -18.89
CA LEU A 436 -20.81 -5.58 -19.19
C LEU A 436 -19.71 -5.95 -18.18
N LYS A 437 -19.45 -5.12 -17.17
CA LYS A 437 -18.33 -5.34 -16.23
C LYS A 437 -18.80 -6.17 -15.05
N LYS A 438 -18.40 -7.44 -15.04
CA LYS A 438 -18.38 -8.28 -13.83
C LYS A 438 -16.99 -8.23 -13.18
N THR A 439 -16.94 -8.36 -11.88
CA THR A 439 -15.68 -8.52 -11.13
C THR A 439 -15.04 -9.87 -11.47
N LYS A 440 -13.74 -10.04 -11.18
CA LYS A 440 -13.04 -11.33 -11.33
C LYS A 440 -13.72 -12.50 -10.59
N LYS A 441 -14.55 -12.20 -9.57
CA LYS A 441 -15.34 -13.17 -8.81
C LYS A 441 -16.78 -13.37 -9.33
N GLY A 442 -17.13 -12.81 -10.51
CA GLY A 442 -18.44 -12.98 -11.14
C GLY A 442 -19.58 -12.09 -10.64
N SER A 443 -19.37 -11.27 -9.60
CA SER A 443 -20.35 -10.31 -9.10
C SER A 443 -20.38 -9.02 -9.94
N PHE A 444 -21.50 -8.29 -9.91
CA PHE A 444 -21.63 -7.02 -10.61
C PHE A 444 -20.69 -5.95 -10.02
N ALA A 445 -20.03 -5.19 -10.90
CA ALA A 445 -19.14 -4.13 -10.49
C ALA A 445 -19.91 -2.87 -10.08
N THR A 446 -19.78 -2.46 -8.82
CA THR A 446 -20.41 -1.25 -8.27
C THR A 446 -19.36 -0.27 -7.71
N ALA A 447 -18.13 -0.34 -8.21
CA ALA A 447 -17.05 0.58 -7.84
C ALA A 447 -17.39 2.02 -8.30
N ALA A 448 -16.79 3.02 -7.65
CA ALA A 448 -17.09 4.43 -7.93
C ALA A 448 -16.93 4.80 -9.41
N ASN A 449 -15.84 4.39 -10.04
CA ASN A 449 -15.59 4.65 -11.45
C ASN A 449 -16.65 4.06 -12.39
N VAL A 450 -17.22 2.90 -12.04
CA VAL A 450 -18.30 2.28 -12.82
C VAL A 450 -19.60 3.08 -12.67
N LEU A 451 -19.91 3.52 -11.44
CA LEU A 451 -21.08 4.34 -11.18
C LEU A 451 -20.98 5.73 -11.82
N GLU A 452 -19.77 6.32 -11.81
CA GLU A 452 -19.47 7.59 -12.50
C GLU A 452 -19.70 7.47 -14.00
N ASP A 453 -19.20 6.40 -14.64
CA ASP A 453 -19.43 6.14 -16.07
C ASP A 453 -20.93 6.01 -16.41
N LEU A 454 -21.69 5.36 -15.53
CA LEU A 454 -23.13 5.21 -15.72
C LEU A 454 -23.88 6.54 -15.49
N ALA A 455 -23.48 7.30 -14.48
CA ALA A 455 -24.04 8.63 -14.22
C ALA A 455 -23.76 9.60 -15.39
N PHE A 456 -22.55 9.55 -15.96
CA PHE A 456 -22.17 10.32 -17.15
C PHE A 456 -23.01 9.96 -18.38
N LYS A 457 -23.42 8.70 -18.52
CA LYS A 457 -24.37 8.22 -19.56
C LYS A 457 -25.83 8.63 -19.32
N GLY A 458 -26.10 9.41 -18.27
CA GLY A 458 -27.43 9.94 -17.97
C GLY A 458 -28.29 9.07 -17.04
N HIS A 459 -27.73 8.01 -16.44
CA HIS A 459 -28.49 7.20 -15.48
C HIS A 459 -28.59 7.90 -14.12
N GLU A 460 -29.82 8.25 -13.70
CA GLU A 460 -30.08 8.96 -12.44
C GLU A 460 -29.75 8.11 -11.20
N PHE A 461 -30.09 6.82 -11.21
CA PHE A 461 -29.90 5.94 -10.07
C PHE A 461 -28.43 5.84 -9.61
N PRO A 462 -27.43 5.56 -10.48
CA PRO A 462 -26.01 5.60 -10.12
C PRO A 462 -25.56 6.95 -9.57
N LYS A 463 -26.07 8.06 -10.12
CA LYS A 463 -25.78 9.42 -9.63
C LYS A 463 -26.23 9.60 -8.18
N LEU A 464 -27.47 9.23 -7.85
CA LEU A 464 -28.00 9.30 -6.49
C LEU A 464 -27.22 8.40 -5.52
N VAL A 465 -26.81 7.20 -5.97
CA VAL A 465 -25.96 6.30 -5.16
C VAL A 465 -24.60 6.90 -4.87
N LEU A 466 -23.99 7.59 -5.84
CA LEU A 466 -22.71 8.29 -5.63
C LEU A 466 -22.84 9.43 -4.62
N GLU A 467 -23.90 10.24 -4.73
CA GLU A 467 -24.22 11.32 -3.79
C GLU A 467 -24.46 10.76 -2.37
N TRP A 468 -25.22 9.68 -2.26
CA TRP A 468 -25.47 8.99 -1.00
C TRP A 468 -24.17 8.46 -0.37
N ARG A 469 -23.31 7.81 -1.15
CA ARG A 469 -22.01 7.30 -0.69
C ARG A 469 -21.10 8.43 -0.20
N GLN A 470 -21.06 9.54 -0.93
CA GLN A 470 -20.26 10.71 -0.57
C GLN A 470 -20.73 11.29 0.77
N LEU A 471 -22.01 11.56 0.94
CA LEU A 471 -22.57 12.11 2.18
C LEU A 471 -22.39 11.14 3.36
N THR A 472 -22.65 9.86 3.16
CA THR A 472 -22.47 8.83 4.19
C THR A 472 -21.00 8.76 4.63
N LYS A 473 -20.06 8.84 3.68
CA LYS A 473 -18.61 8.89 3.99
C LYS A 473 -18.26 10.15 4.78
N LEU A 474 -18.77 11.32 4.36
CA LEU A 474 -18.50 12.60 5.07
C LEU A 474 -19.03 12.53 6.50
N LYS A 475 -20.26 12.04 6.68
CA LYS A 475 -20.87 11.87 7.99
C LYS A 475 -20.06 10.93 8.87
N ASN A 476 -19.85 9.70 8.45
CA ASN A 476 -19.21 8.65 9.26
C ASN A 476 -17.74 8.95 9.55
N THR A 477 -17.01 9.49 8.57
CA THR A 477 -15.55 9.69 8.71
C THR A 477 -15.20 10.96 9.47
N TYR A 478 -16.05 11.99 9.37
CA TYR A 478 -15.72 13.30 9.96
C TYR A 478 -16.71 13.75 11.03
N SER A 479 -17.99 14.00 10.69
CA SER A 479 -18.90 14.60 11.67
C SER A 479 -19.22 13.68 12.85
N ASP A 480 -19.23 12.37 12.67
CA ASP A 480 -19.48 11.40 13.72
C ASP A 480 -18.18 10.94 14.42
N SER A 481 -17.12 10.73 13.64
CA SER A 481 -15.87 10.16 14.15
C SER A 481 -15.00 11.20 14.88
N LEU A 482 -14.83 12.42 14.35
CA LEU A 482 -13.92 13.42 14.92
C LEU A 482 -14.23 13.77 16.38
N PRO A 483 -15.48 13.91 16.82
CA PRO A 483 -15.79 14.14 18.24
C PRO A 483 -15.26 13.04 19.17
N GLY A 484 -15.19 11.79 18.68
CA GLY A 484 -14.66 10.67 19.45
C GLY A 484 -13.13 10.69 19.64
N HIS A 485 -12.42 11.47 18.83
CA HIS A 485 -10.97 11.68 18.96
C HIS A 485 -10.59 12.89 19.81
N LEU A 486 -11.58 13.57 20.40
CA LEU A 486 -11.32 14.72 21.25
C LEU A 486 -10.67 14.28 22.56
N ASN A 487 -9.47 14.76 22.84
CA ASN A 487 -8.83 14.55 24.13
C ASN A 487 -9.49 15.46 25.19
N LEU A 488 -10.07 14.87 26.22
CA LEU A 488 -10.84 15.58 27.25
C LEU A 488 -9.98 16.54 28.11
N ASN A 489 -8.68 16.28 28.24
CA ASN A 489 -7.76 17.11 29.03
C ASN A 489 -7.33 18.36 28.25
N THR A 490 -7.08 18.24 26.97
CA THR A 490 -6.60 19.35 26.13
C THR A 490 -7.74 20.04 25.37
N ASN A 491 -8.89 19.37 25.24
CA ASN A 491 -10.02 19.78 24.41
C ASN A 491 -9.62 19.99 22.93
N ARG A 492 -8.68 19.14 22.44
CA ARG A 492 -8.12 19.18 21.08
C ARG A 492 -8.03 17.77 20.51
N VAL A 493 -7.95 17.68 19.20
CA VAL A 493 -7.69 16.44 18.47
C VAL A 493 -6.19 16.36 18.20
N HIS A 494 -5.58 15.24 18.55
CA HIS A 494 -4.17 14.97 18.36
C HIS A 494 -4.03 13.84 17.32
N THR A 495 -3.70 14.21 16.09
CA THR A 495 -3.40 13.22 15.04
C THR A 495 -1.99 12.69 15.22
N SER A 496 -1.69 11.52 14.69
CA SER A 496 -0.33 11.02 14.54
C SER A 496 0.17 11.23 13.12
N PHE A 497 1.32 11.90 12.95
CA PHE A 497 1.98 12.05 11.66
C PHE A 497 2.98 10.91 11.44
N LEU A 498 2.78 10.14 10.38
CA LEU A 498 3.62 9.00 10.01
C LEU A 498 4.68 9.42 9.00
N LEU A 499 5.95 9.35 9.39
CA LEU A 499 7.10 9.75 8.59
C LEU A 499 7.49 8.70 7.54
N ALA A 500 7.45 7.41 7.90
CA ALA A 500 7.91 6.30 7.07
C ALA A 500 6.76 5.51 6.40
N ALA A 501 5.59 6.14 6.18
CA ALA A 501 4.41 5.44 5.68
C ALA A 501 4.27 5.45 4.15
N THR A 502 4.93 6.36 3.45
CA THR A 502 4.82 6.49 1.99
C THR A 502 6.16 6.24 1.31
N THR A 503 6.14 5.80 0.06
CA THR A 503 7.37 5.60 -0.74
C THR A 503 7.90 6.88 -1.37
N THR A 504 7.19 8.00 -1.21
CA THR A 504 7.44 9.27 -1.92
C THR A 504 8.01 10.39 -1.05
N GLY A 505 8.25 10.14 0.25
CA GLY A 505 8.67 11.18 1.19
C GLY A 505 7.52 12.05 1.72
N ARG A 506 6.26 11.78 1.33
CA ARG A 506 5.11 12.50 1.90
C ARG A 506 4.77 11.96 3.28
N LEU A 507 4.32 12.84 4.17
CA LEU A 507 3.74 12.44 5.45
C LEU A 507 2.38 11.79 5.25
N ALA A 508 2.04 10.87 6.13
CA ALA A 508 0.66 10.41 6.31
C ALA A 508 0.14 10.84 7.68
N SER A 509 -1.17 10.86 7.86
CA SER A 509 -1.81 11.21 9.13
C SER A 509 -2.81 10.11 9.51
N SER A 510 -2.79 9.68 10.76
CA SER A 510 -3.69 8.67 11.30
C SER A 510 -4.22 9.06 12.68
N ASP A 511 -5.29 8.45 13.08
CA ASP A 511 -5.90 8.48 14.41
C ASP A 511 -6.18 9.89 14.98
N PRO A 512 -6.93 10.75 14.28
CA PRO A 512 -7.62 10.56 13.00
C PRO A 512 -6.80 11.07 11.79
N ASN A 513 -7.15 10.60 10.57
CA ASN A 513 -6.54 11.15 9.35
C ASN A 513 -7.10 12.56 9.04
N LEU A 514 -6.30 13.59 9.29
CA LEU A 514 -6.65 14.99 9.03
C LEU A 514 -6.21 15.50 7.65
N GLN A 515 -5.41 14.74 6.90
CA GLN A 515 -4.94 15.15 5.57
C GLN A 515 -6.02 14.98 4.48
N ASN A 516 -7.03 14.15 4.72
CA ASN A 516 -8.06 13.83 3.74
C ASN A 516 -9.37 14.62 3.95
N ILE A 517 -9.35 15.71 4.71
CA ILE A 517 -10.52 16.57 4.92
C ILE A 517 -10.93 17.19 3.57
N PRO A 518 -12.16 16.94 3.09
CA PRO A 518 -12.57 17.33 1.74
C PRO A 518 -12.62 18.86 1.57
N ILE A 519 -12.25 19.32 0.37
CA ILE A 519 -12.26 20.75 0.01
C ILE A 519 -13.06 21.03 -1.28
N LYS A 520 -13.31 20.00 -2.11
CA LYS A 520 -13.90 20.21 -3.45
C LYS A 520 -15.42 20.40 -3.40
N SER A 521 -16.13 19.61 -2.60
CA SER A 521 -17.59 19.68 -2.49
C SER A 521 -18.04 20.71 -1.46
N LEU A 522 -19.25 21.27 -1.63
CA LEU A 522 -19.85 22.21 -0.68
C LEU A 522 -19.99 21.58 0.70
N ASP A 523 -20.51 20.36 0.78
CA ASP A 523 -20.66 19.63 2.03
C ASP A 523 -19.31 19.32 2.70
N GLY A 524 -18.27 19.04 1.90
CA GLY A 524 -16.91 18.86 2.41
C GLY A 524 -16.31 20.14 3.01
N LYS A 525 -16.58 21.29 2.39
CA LYS A 525 -16.16 22.61 2.92
C LYS A 525 -16.81 22.93 4.26
N GLU A 526 -18.04 22.48 4.51
CA GLU A 526 -18.71 22.67 5.80
C GLU A 526 -17.95 21.99 6.94
N ILE A 527 -17.39 20.80 6.72
CA ILE A 527 -16.59 20.10 7.74
C ILE A 527 -15.38 20.95 8.17
N ARG A 528 -14.77 21.67 7.25
CA ARG A 528 -13.60 22.51 7.57
C ARG A 528 -13.92 23.65 8.53
N LYS A 529 -15.16 24.14 8.59
CA LYS A 529 -15.61 25.18 9.51
C LYS A 529 -15.58 24.72 10.99
N ALA A 530 -15.57 23.41 11.20
CA ALA A 530 -15.44 22.84 12.55
C ALA A 530 -14.04 23.02 13.15
N PHE A 531 -13.01 23.27 12.33
CA PHE A 531 -11.65 23.54 12.80
C PHE A 531 -11.53 25.01 13.14
N ILE A 532 -11.32 25.29 14.42
CA ILE A 532 -11.36 26.65 14.97
C ILE A 532 -10.06 26.99 15.69
N ALA A 533 -9.78 28.29 15.80
CA ALA A 533 -8.68 28.77 16.64
C ALA A 533 -9.16 29.03 18.08
N GLU A 534 -8.20 29.09 19.02
CA GLU A 534 -8.47 29.58 20.36
C GLU A 534 -8.85 31.08 20.32
N LYS A 535 -9.58 31.52 21.33
CA LYS A 535 -9.93 32.94 21.47
C LYS A 535 -8.68 33.82 21.47
N GLY A 536 -8.66 34.82 20.59
CA GLY A 536 -7.51 35.70 20.39
C GLY A 536 -6.48 35.21 19.38
N ASN A 537 -6.65 34.00 18.83
CA ASN A 537 -5.80 33.43 17.79
C ASN A 537 -6.55 33.33 16.45
N CYS A 538 -5.82 33.08 15.39
CA CYS A 538 -6.37 32.79 14.06
C CYS A 538 -5.76 31.53 13.47
N LEU A 539 -6.46 30.88 12.54
CA LEU A 539 -5.91 29.83 11.69
C LEU A 539 -5.23 30.48 10.49
N LEU A 540 -3.93 30.21 10.34
CA LEU A 540 -3.16 30.57 9.16
C LEU A 540 -3.08 29.36 8.22
N SER A 541 -3.55 29.52 6.98
CA SER A 541 -3.37 28.51 5.93
C SER A 541 -2.36 29.02 4.92
N ALA A 542 -1.24 28.32 4.78
CA ALA A 542 -0.20 28.61 3.82
C ALA A 542 0.04 27.40 2.92
N ASP A 543 0.10 27.60 1.62
CA ASP A 543 0.32 26.54 0.63
C ASP A 543 1.35 26.99 -0.41
N TYR A 544 2.23 26.07 -0.81
CA TYR A 544 3.19 26.33 -1.87
C TYR A 544 2.49 26.46 -3.22
N ASN A 545 2.62 27.61 -3.86
CA ASN A 545 1.99 27.85 -5.15
C ASN A 545 2.66 27.02 -6.25
N GLN A 546 1.95 26.00 -6.75
CA GLN A 546 2.34 25.17 -7.90
C GLN A 546 3.75 24.55 -7.77
N ILE A 547 4.13 24.13 -6.56
CA ILE A 547 5.51 23.65 -6.28
C ILE A 547 5.94 22.50 -7.21
N GLU A 548 5.05 21.56 -7.50
CA GLU A 548 5.35 20.41 -8.37
C GLU A 548 5.66 20.86 -9.80
N MET A 549 4.91 21.85 -10.33
CA MET A 549 5.16 22.41 -11.65
C MET A 549 6.48 23.20 -11.69
N ARG A 550 6.82 23.90 -10.60
CA ARG A 550 8.10 24.64 -10.49
C ARG A 550 9.27 23.67 -10.48
N ILE A 551 9.18 22.60 -9.69
CA ILE A 551 10.20 21.55 -9.64
C ILE A 551 10.34 20.88 -11.02
N LEU A 552 9.23 20.51 -11.66
CA LEU A 552 9.24 19.91 -13.00
C LEU A 552 9.89 20.84 -14.02
N SER A 553 9.54 22.13 -14.00
CA SER A 553 10.09 23.11 -14.94
C SER A 553 11.62 23.23 -14.83
N ASP A 554 12.15 23.04 -13.63
CA ASP A 554 13.58 23.09 -13.36
C ASP A 554 14.29 21.79 -13.72
N LEU A 555 13.78 20.65 -13.26
CA LEU A 555 14.35 19.33 -13.52
C LEU A 555 14.34 18.95 -15.00
N ALA A 556 13.27 19.29 -15.73
CA ALA A 556 13.11 18.99 -17.15
C ALA A 556 13.58 20.12 -18.07
N ASP A 557 14.12 21.19 -17.51
CA ASP A 557 14.56 22.41 -18.22
C ASP A 557 13.54 22.99 -19.22
N VAL A 558 12.25 23.01 -18.83
CA VAL A 558 11.17 23.52 -19.69
C VAL A 558 11.21 25.07 -19.70
N LYS A 559 11.82 25.64 -20.74
CA LYS A 559 12.09 27.07 -20.86
C LYS A 559 10.83 27.93 -20.77
N GLU A 560 9.75 27.53 -21.38
CA GLU A 560 8.44 28.20 -21.37
C GLU A 560 7.86 28.32 -19.97
N LEU A 561 7.90 27.20 -19.21
CA LEU A 561 7.44 27.19 -17.81
C LEU A 561 8.34 28.04 -16.92
N LYS A 562 9.67 27.95 -17.08
CA LYS A 562 10.63 28.79 -16.33
C LYS A 562 10.38 30.30 -16.59
N LYS A 563 10.14 30.68 -17.86
CA LYS A 563 9.81 32.05 -18.23
C LYS A 563 8.50 32.52 -17.60
N ALA A 564 7.45 31.68 -17.69
CA ALA A 564 6.15 32.02 -17.11
C ALA A 564 6.22 32.18 -15.59
N PHE A 565 6.97 31.32 -14.87
CA PHE A 565 7.17 31.45 -13.42
C PHE A 565 7.97 32.73 -13.05
N ARG A 566 8.99 33.10 -13.82
CA ARG A 566 9.75 34.35 -13.61
C ARG A 566 8.88 35.58 -13.79
N ASN A 567 7.94 35.51 -14.72
CA ASN A 567 7.00 36.61 -15.01
C ASN A 567 5.77 36.60 -14.07
N ASN A 568 5.70 35.68 -13.08
CA ASN A 568 4.53 35.48 -12.23
C ASN A 568 3.23 35.18 -13.01
N GLU A 569 3.33 34.52 -14.17
CA GLU A 569 2.18 34.12 -14.98
C GLU A 569 1.53 32.87 -14.40
N ASP A 570 0.20 32.78 -14.48
CA ASP A 570 -0.53 31.57 -14.08
C ASP A 570 -0.42 30.49 -15.15
N ILE A 571 0.37 29.45 -14.86
CA ILE A 571 0.63 28.33 -15.77
C ILE A 571 -0.66 27.66 -16.25
N HIS A 572 -1.66 27.55 -15.39
CA HIS A 572 -2.94 26.91 -15.77
C HIS A 572 -3.72 27.80 -16.74
N SER A 573 -3.66 29.10 -16.57
CA SER A 573 -4.26 30.04 -17.53
C SER A 573 -3.48 30.08 -18.84
N LEU A 574 -2.16 29.96 -18.80
CA LEU A 574 -1.32 29.86 -20.00
C LEU A 574 -1.66 28.59 -20.80
N THR A 575 -1.70 27.45 -20.13
CA THR A 575 -2.10 26.17 -20.77
C THR A 575 -3.53 26.23 -21.30
N ALA A 576 -4.46 26.83 -20.55
CA ALA A 576 -5.84 27.03 -21.02
C ALA A 576 -5.90 27.87 -22.29
N SER A 577 -5.15 28.97 -22.33
CA SER A 577 -5.03 29.84 -23.50
C SER A 577 -4.58 29.06 -24.74
N GLN A 578 -3.58 28.20 -24.58
CA GLN A 578 -3.04 27.39 -25.68
C GLN A 578 -4.01 26.25 -26.09
N VAL A 579 -4.56 25.51 -25.13
CA VAL A 579 -5.45 24.36 -25.41
C VAL A 579 -6.77 24.80 -26.04
N PHE A 580 -7.36 25.90 -25.55
CA PHE A 580 -8.64 26.39 -26.04
C PHE A 580 -8.50 27.49 -27.13
N ASN A 581 -7.26 27.82 -27.52
CA ASN A 581 -6.95 28.84 -28.51
C ASN A 581 -7.64 30.18 -28.23
N VAL A 582 -7.56 30.67 -27.00
CA VAL A 582 -8.10 31.96 -26.55
C VAL A 582 -7.02 32.82 -25.91
N SER A 583 -7.15 34.13 -25.93
CA SER A 583 -6.21 34.97 -25.19
C SER A 583 -6.29 34.74 -23.69
N ILE A 584 -5.19 34.87 -22.96
CA ILE A 584 -5.11 34.67 -21.48
C ILE A 584 -6.19 35.49 -20.76
N LYS A 585 -6.49 36.71 -21.23
CA LYS A 585 -7.53 37.56 -20.64
C LYS A 585 -8.96 37.03 -20.80
N ARG A 586 -9.18 36.08 -21.72
CA ARG A 586 -10.50 35.45 -21.99
C ARG A 586 -10.61 34.03 -21.39
N VAL A 587 -9.61 33.57 -20.66
CA VAL A 587 -9.66 32.28 -20.01
C VAL A 587 -10.67 32.32 -18.86
N SER A 588 -11.71 31.51 -18.96
CA SER A 588 -12.70 31.34 -17.90
C SER A 588 -12.18 30.43 -16.78
N ASP A 589 -12.78 30.52 -15.60
CA ASP A 589 -12.45 29.62 -14.46
C ASP A 589 -12.63 28.12 -14.82
N ASP A 590 -13.60 27.79 -15.67
CA ASP A 590 -13.81 26.42 -16.15
C ASP A 590 -12.67 25.96 -17.06
N MET A 591 -12.24 26.78 -18.01
CA MET A 591 -11.09 26.50 -18.88
C MET A 591 -9.81 26.34 -18.06
N ARG A 592 -9.58 27.24 -17.09
CA ARG A 592 -8.45 27.15 -16.16
C ARG A 592 -8.47 25.87 -15.34
N ARG A 593 -9.64 25.47 -14.85
CA ARG A 593 -9.83 24.21 -14.09
C ARG A 593 -9.52 22.97 -14.94
N LYS A 594 -9.97 22.94 -16.20
CA LYS A 594 -9.67 21.87 -17.15
C LYS A 594 -8.17 21.82 -17.46
N ALA A 595 -7.54 22.97 -17.73
CA ALA A 595 -6.11 23.04 -17.96
C ALA A 595 -5.29 22.60 -16.73
N LYS A 596 -5.75 22.91 -15.52
CA LYS A 596 -5.15 22.39 -14.29
C LYS A 596 -5.19 20.87 -14.25
N ALA A 597 -6.32 20.25 -14.62
CA ALA A 597 -6.44 18.79 -14.69
C ALA A 597 -5.52 18.17 -15.76
N ILE A 598 -5.38 18.83 -16.91
CA ILE A 598 -4.46 18.44 -17.99
C ILE A 598 -3.00 18.46 -17.50
N ASN A 599 -2.57 19.59 -16.91
CA ASN A 599 -1.20 19.77 -16.45
C ASN A 599 -0.78 18.72 -15.43
N PHE A 600 -1.61 18.51 -14.41
CA PHE A 600 -1.34 17.46 -13.43
C PHE A 600 -1.51 16.06 -14.01
N GLY A 601 -2.49 15.86 -14.89
CA GLY A 601 -2.69 14.60 -15.58
C GLY A 601 -1.44 14.16 -16.35
N ILE A 602 -0.82 15.07 -17.10
CA ILE A 602 0.42 14.80 -17.86
C ILE A 602 1.56 14.43 -16.90
N ILE A 603 1.75 15.17 -15.81
CA ILE A 603 2.80 14.89 -14.81
C ILE A 603 2.64 13.50 -14.19
N TYR A 604 1.41 13.10 -13.90
CA TYR A 604 1.10 11.82 -13.29
C TYR A 604 0.83 10.69 -14.29
N GLY A 605 1.12 10.90 -15.59
CA GLY A 605 1.03 9.87 -16.62
C GLY A 605 -0.41 9.52 -17.01
N ILE A 606 -1.28 10.50 -17.17
CA ILE A 606 -2.65 10.29 -17.67
C ILE A 606 -2.60 9.63 -19.05
N SER A 607 -3.39 8.59 -19.24
CA SER A 607 -3.54 7.97 -20.56
C SER A 607 -4.33 8.86 -21.52
N GLN A 608 -4.16 8.66 -22.84
CA GLN A 608 -4.95 9.36 -23.86
C GLN A 608 -6.46 9.23 -23.61
N TYR A 609 -6.91 8.05 -23.20
CA TYR A 609 -8.31 7.80 -22.83
C TYR A 609 -8.74 8.59 -21.58
N GLY A 610 -7.86 8.67 -20.58
CA GLY A 610 -8.12 9.47 -19.37
C GLY A 610 -8.18 10.97 -19.64
N LEU A 611 -7.41 11.46 -20.61
CA LEU A 611 -7.42 12.87 -21.02
C LEU A 611 -8.67 13.21 -21.83
N ALA A 612 -9.15 12.29 -22.67
CA ALA A 612 -10.35 12.48 -23.50
C ALA A 612 -11.65 12.46 -22.68
N LYS A 613 -11.67 11.86 -21.50
CA LYS A 613 -12.80 11.81 -20.56
C LYS A 613 -12.85 13.05 -19.67
#